data_f346777924c0367dec15a7acaa641c9e
#
_entry.id   f346777924c0367dec15a7acaa641c9e
#
_cell.length_a   1.000
_cell.length_b   1.000
_cell.length_c   1.000
_cell.angle_alpha   90.00
_cell.angle_beta   90.00
_cell.angle_gamma   90.00
#
_symmetry.space_group_name_H-M   'P 1'
#
loop_
_entity.id
_entity.type
_entity.pdbx_description
1 polymer ?
#
loop_
_entity_poly.entity_id
_entity_poly.type
_entity_poly.pdbx_seq_one_letter_code
_entity_poly.pdbx_strand_id
1 'polypeptide(L)'
;MNTRIPSIMIVAACLALNVASAWADEVVNAPRLRSSATVEDILYSADHVSGQVVNHGNKRLENVQILVTYAWLWSDDRRTDEDSPGWSEFHTLAGAIPANGAASFSFPHPSLPAQRDDGHFLPSVRMVGFTEFENH
;
A
#
# COMPACT_ATOMS: atom_id res chain seq x y z
N MET A 1 58.83 -40.99 39.55
CA MET A 1 57.92 -41.24 38.44
C MET A 1 57.00 -40.02 38.28
N ASN A 2 57.27 -39.20 37.32
CA ASN A 2 56.55 -37.98 37.10
C ASN A 2 55.55 -38.16 35.98
N THR A 3 54.29 -38.21 36.30
CA THR A 3 53.21 -38.24 35.34
C THR A 3 52.87 -36.80 34.96
N ARG A 4 53.24 -36.36 33.79
CA ARG A 4 52.86 -35.05 33.26
C ARG A 4 51.48 -35.18 32.62
N ILE A 5 50.55 -34.37 33.12
CA ILE A 5 49.24 -34.19 32.55
C ILE A 5 49.37 -33.14 31.44
N PRO A 6 48.95 -33.41 30.19
CA PRO A 6 48.94 -32.40 29.15
C PRO A 6 47.78 -31.41 29.36
N SER A 7 48.12 -30.14 29.35
CA SER A 7 47.15 -29.04 29.37
C SER A 7 46.30 -29.06 28.09
N ILE A 8 45.04 -29.26 28.25
CA ILE A 8 44.04 -29.11 27.19
C ILE A 8 43.82 -27.63 26.95
N MET A 9 44.29 -27.14 25.86
CA MET A 9 44.03 -25.80 25.38
C MET A 9 42.58 -25.74 24.82
N ILE A 10 41.68 -25.13 25.55
CA ILE A 10 40.32 -24.87 25.07
C ILE A 10 40.38 -23.64 24.17
N VAL A 11 40.33 -23.87 22.88
CA VAL A 11 40.12 -22.80 21.89
C VAL A 11 38.62 -22.42 21.93
N ALA A 12 38.32 -21.32 22.57
CA ALA A 12 37.00 -20.71 22.51
C ALA A 12 36.84 -20.10 21.11
N ALA A 13 36.13 -20.78 20.23
CA ALA A 13 35.69 -20.24 18.97
C ALA A 13 34.57 -19.23 19.27
N CYS A 14 34.89 -17.95 19.23
CA CYS A 14 33.90 -16.89 19.17
C CYS A 14 33.19 -16.99 17.81
N LEU A 15 32.03 -17.64 17.78
CA LEU A 15 31.08 -17.47 16.69
C LEU A 15 30.55 -16.04 16.77
N ALA A 16 31.10 -15.15 15.96
CA ALA A 16 30.47 -13.88 15.68
C ALA A 16 29.17 -14.17 14.89
N LEU A 17 28.06 -14.20 15.58
CA LEU A 17 26.74 -14.11 14.95
C LEU A 17 26.66 -12.74 14.29
N ASN A 18 26.96 -12.69 13.01
CA ASN A 18 26.52 -11.60 12.16
C ASN A 18 24.98 -11.64 12.11
N VAL A 19 24.37 -10.94 13.04
CA VAL A 19 22.96 -10.59 12.90
C VAL A 19 22.92 -9.57 11.77
N ALA A 20 22.78 -10.05 10.55
CA ALA A 20 22.33 -9.21 9.46
C ALA A 20 20.93 -8.73 9.89
N SER A 21 20.86 -7.49 10.34
CA SER A 21 19.59 -6.80 10.49
C SER A 21 18.99 -6.69 9.08
N ALA A 22 18.25 -7.70 8.68
CA ALA A 22 17.38 -7.58 7.53
C ALA A 22 16.41 -6.47 7.88
N TRP A 23 16.55 -5.33 7.24
CA TRP A 23 15.57 -4.27 7.24
C TRP A 23 14.35 -4.86 6.54
N ALA A 24 13.45 -5.44 7.32
CA ALA A 24 12.23 -6.00 6.77
C ALA A 24 11.32 -4.82 6.43
N ASP A 25 11.21 -4.55 5.14
CA ASP A 25 10.10 -3.78 4.61
C ASP A 25 8.82 -4.49 5.02
N GLU A 26 8.17 -4.00 6.07
CA GLU A 26 6.93 -4.60 6.54
C GLU A 26 5.81 -4.24 5.56
N VAL A 27 5.37 -5.21 4.79
CA VAL A 27 4.15 -5.07 3.98
C VAL A 27 2.95 -5.04 4.94
N VAL A 28 2.34 -3.88 5.04
CA VAL A 28 1.24 -3.64 5.97
C VAL A 28 -0.06 -4.23 5.45
N ASN A 29 -0.72 -5.03 6.27
CA ASN A 29 -2.00 -5.66 5.92
C ASN A 29 -3.19 -4.69 6.03
N ALA A 30 -4.32 -5.04 5.42
CA ALA A 30 -5.50 -4.18 5.28
C ALA A 30 -6.06 -3.53 6.59
N PRO A 31 -6.05 -4.16 7.77
CA PRO A 31 -6.46 -3.49 9.00
C PRO A 31 -5.52 -2.36 9.45
N ARG A 32 -4.21 -2.52 9.30
CA ARG A 32 -3.22 -1.48 9.61
C ARG A 32 -3.25 -0.31 8.63
N LEU A 33 -3.59 -0.57 7.37
CA LEU A 33 -3.69 0.47 6.35
C LEU A 33 -4.61 1.62 6.80
N ARG A 34 -5.75 1.29 7.41
CA ARG A 34 -6.75 2.27 7.84
C ARG A 34 -6.36 3.04 9.10
N SER A 35 -5.51 2.49 9.93
CA SER A 35 -5.06 3.16 11.16
C SER A 35 -3.87 4.08 10.94
N SER A 36 -3.06 3.79 9.92
CA SER A 36 -1.82 4.53 9.66
C SER A 36 -2.00 5.64 8.62
N ALA A 37 -2.93 5.49 7.68
CA ALA A 37 -3.16 6.50 6.65
C ALA A 37 -4.60 6.48 6.14
N THR A 38 -5.06 7.62 5.64
CA THR A 38 -6.38 7.81 5.03
C THR A 38 -6.27 8.46 3.66
N VAL A 39 -7.28 8.21 2.82
CA VAL A 39 -7.48 8.96 1.58
C VAL A 39 -8.57 9.98 1.82
N GLU A 40 -8.28 11.24 1.55
CA GLU A 40 -9.14 12.38 1.85
C GLU A 40 -9.31 13.29 0.63
N ASP A 41 -10.31 14.17 0.69
CA ASP A 41 -10.56 15.21 -0.34
C ASP A 41 -10.66 14.67 -1.77
N ILE A 42 -11.35 13.53 -1.94
CA ILE A 42 -11.49 12.88 -3.23
C ILE A 42 -12.43 13.70 -4.12
N LEU A 43 -11.94 14.09 -5.28
CA LEU A 43 -12.70 14.79 -6.31
C LEU A 43 -12.66 14.00 -7.62
N TYR A 44 -13.83 13.82 -8.20
CA TYR A 44 -13.99 13.20 -9.52
C TYR A 44 -14.36 14.28 -10.53
N SER A 45 -13.53 14.44 -11.54
CA SER A 45 -13.80 15.33 -12.68
C SER A 45 -13.95 14.51 -13.96
N ALA A 46 -14.20 15.17 -15.08
CA ALA A 46 -14.41 14.50 -16.37
C ALA A 46 -13.15 13.80 -16.90
N ASP A 47 -11.98 14.26 -16.51
CA ASP A 47 -10.68 13.85 -17.07
C ASP A 47 -9.70 13.29 -16.03
N HIS A 48 -9.99 13.46 -14.73
CA HIS A 48 -9.11 12.98 -13.66
C HIS A 48 -9.87 12.71 -12.35
N VAL A 49 -9.27 11.87 -11.51
CA VAL A 49 -9.60 11.70 -10.10
C VAL A 49 -8.43 12.23 -9.26
N SER A 50 -8.71 13.05 -8.29
CA SER A 50 -7.71 13.64 -7.41
C SER A 50 -8.07 13.50 -5.93
N GLY A 51 -7.10 13.71 -5.08
CA GLY A 51 -7.26 13.65 -3.63
C GLY A 51 -5.91 13.76 -2.94
N GLN A 52 -5.90 13.40 -1.67
CA GLN A 52 -4.67 13.33 -0.89
C GLN A 52 -4.64 12.08 -0.02
N VAL A 53 -3.43 11.56 0.21
CA VAL A 53 -3.17 10.55 1.23
C VAL A 53 -2.58 11.24 2.44
N VAL A 54 -3.20 11.08 3.59
CA VAL A 54 -2.74 11.62 4.87
C VAL A 54 -2.14 10.50 5.70
N ASN A 55 -0.88 10.65 6.07
CA ASN A 55 -0.17 9.72 6.94
C ASN A 55 -0.34 10.17 8.40
N HIS A 56 -1.09 9.40 9.18
CA HIS A 56 -1.33 9.63 10.61
C HIS A 56 -0.29 8.93 11.50
N GLY A 57 0.58 8.13 10.89
CA GLY A 57 1.61 7.36 11.59
C GLY A 57 2.87 8.17 11.86
N ASN A 58 3.77 7.57 12.64
CA ASN A 58 5.08 8.13 12.98
C ASN A 58 6.21 7.64 12.08
N LYS A 59 5.89 6.83 11.08
CA LYS A 59 6.81 6.29 10.09
C LYS A 59 6.55 6.92 8.72
N ARG A 60 7.60 7.03 7.91
CA ARG A 60 7.48 7.45 6.50
C ARG A 60 6.83 6.35 5.68
N LEU A 61 5.93 6.71 4.78
CA LEU A 61 5.30 5.78 3.83
C LEU A 61 5.90 5.93 2.45
N GLU A 62 6.16 4.82 1.79
CA GLU A 62 6.59 4.75 0.40
C GLU A 62 5.78 3.71 -0.36
N ASN A 63 5.86 3.73 -1.69
CA ASN A 63 5.15 2.79 -2.56
C ASN A 63 3.65 2.71 -2.24
N VAL A 64 3.05 3.84 -1.93
CA VAL A 64 1.61 3.89 -1.60
C VAL A 64 0.82 3.53 -2.83
N GLN A 65 0.04 2.45 -2.72
CA GLN A 65 -0.79 1.94 -3.78
C GLN A 65 -2.25 2.34 -3.56
N ILE A 66 -2.83 2.93 -4.58
CA ILE A 66 -4.22 3.36 -4.62
C ILE A 66 -4.96 2.55 -5.66
N LEU A 67 -6.11 2.02 -5.28
CA LEU A 67 -7.05 1.39 -6.19
C LEU A 67 -8.18 2.36 -6.49
N VAL A 68 -8.33 2.70 -7.74
CA VAL A 68 -9.50 3.43 -8.26
C VAL A 68 -10.43 2.42 -8.91
N THR A 69 -11.67 2.37 -8.45
CA THR A 69 -12.67 1.44 -8.95
C THR A 69 -13.85 2.23 -9.50
N TYR A 70 -14.31 1.85 -10.67
CA TYR A 70 -15.54 2.31 -11.30
C TYR A 70 -16.51 1.13 -11.34
N ALA A 71 -17.25 0.93 -10.24
CA ALA A 71 -18.26 -0.10 -10.17
C ALA A 71 -19.47 0.29 -11.01
N TRP A 72 -20.01 -0.68 -11.76
CA TRP A 72 -21.24 -0.47 -12.50
C TRP A 72 -22.42 -0.92 -11.66
N LEU A 73 -23.39 -0.04 -11.47
CA LEU A 73 -24.65 -0.36 -10.83
C LEU A 73 -25.75 -0.45 -11.88
N TRP A 74 -26.32 -1.65 -12.02
CA TRP A 74 -27.44 -1.88 -12.92
C TRP A 74 -28.72 -1.21 -12.40
N SER A 75 -29.52 -0.66 -13.29
CA SER A 75 -30.86 -0.14 -12.95
C SER A 75 -31.88 -1.27 -12.69
N ASP A 76 -31.57 -2.48 -13.15
CA ASP A 76 -32.37 -3.69 -12.95
C ASP A 76 -31.56 -4.74 -12.17
N ASP A 77 -32.03 -5.10 -10.99
CA ASP A 77 -31.38 -6.08 -10.08
C ASP A 77 -31.29 -7.51 -10.63
N ARG A 78 -31.89 -7.77 -11.77
CA ARG A 78 -31.91 -9.10 -12.41
C ARG A 78 -30.69 -9.38 -13.28
N ARG A 79 -29.84 -8.38 -13.53
CA ARG A 79 -28.64 -8.56 -14.33
C ARG A 79 -27.51 -9.08 -13.50
N THR A 80 -26.72 -9.98 -14.09
CA THR A 80 -25.50 -10.56 -13.50
C THR A 80 -24.29 -9.72 -13.86
N ASP A 81 -23.22 -9.84 -13.05
CA ASP A 81 -21.98 -9.08 -13.21
C ASP A 81 -21.17 -9.46 -14.48
N GLU A 82 -21.56 -10.49 -15.22
CA GLU A 82 -20.81 -11.01 -16.36
C GLU A 82 -20.63 -9.99 -17.51
N ASP A 83 -21.57 -9.06 -17.66
CA ASP A 83 -21.53 -8.01 -18.68
C ASP A 83 -21.28 -6.62 -18.12
N SER A 84 -20.75 -6.53 -16.89
CA SER A 84 -20.51 -5.25 -16.23
C SER A 84 -19.43 -4.45 -16.95
N PRO A 85 -19.69 -3.19 -17.33
CA PRO A 85 -18.69 -2.29 -17.90
C PRO A 85 -17.75 -1.69 -16.83
N GLY A 86 -17.87 -2.12 -15.57
CA GLY A 86 -17.02 -1.66 -14.47
C GLY A 86 -15.57 -2.13 -14.62
N TRP A 87 -14.63 -1.34 -14.08
CA TRP A 87 -13.23 -1.71 -14.04
C TRP A 87 -12.52 -1.10 -12.83
N SER A 88 -11.28 -1.53 -12.61
CA SER A 88 -10.41 -1.01 -11.56
C SER A 88 -9.00 -0.79 -12.09
N GLU A 89 -8.35 0.22 -11.56
CA GLU A 89 -6.96 0.56 -11.88
C GLU A 89 -6.15 0.74 -10.62
N PHE A 90 -4.91 0.23 -10.65
CA PHE A 90 -3.92 0.46 -9.60
C PHE A 90 -2.99 1.60 -9.98
N HIS A 91 -2.77 2.50 -9.04
CA HIS A 91 -1.81 3.58 -9.16
C HIS A 91 -0.84 3.55 -7.99
N THR A 92 0.42 3.81 -8.26
CA THR A 92 1.43 3.97 -7.21
C THR A 92 1.80 5.44 -7.12
N LEU A 93 1.72 6.01 -5.91
CA LEU A 93 2.16 7.37 -5.66
C LEU A 93 3.68 7.46 -5.79
N ALA A 94 4.14 8.46 -6.52
CA ALA A 94 5.56 8.78 -6.58
C ALA A 94 6.00 9.48 -5.28
N GLY A 95 7.18 9.09 -4.78
CA GLY A 95 7.78 9.72 -3.61
C GLY A 95 7.28 9.15 -2.28
N ALA A 96 7.79 9.73 -1.21
CA ALA A 96 7.50 9.33 0.15
C ALA A 96 6.54 10.29 0.83
N ILE A 97 5.71 9.79 1.73
CA ILE A 97 4.86 10.60 2.59
C ILE A 97 5.48 10.59 3.99
N PRO A 98 5.98 11.73 4.48
CA PRO A 98 6.60 11.79 5.80
C PRO A 98 5.59 11.47 6.91
N ALA A 99 6.10 11.11 8.07
CA ALA A 99 5.28 10.93 9.27
C ALA A 99 4.44 12.17 9.54
N ASN A 100 3.17 12.00 9.83
CA ASN A 100 2.19 13.08 10.03
C ASN A 100 2.06 14.06 8.85
N GLY A 101 2.49 13.64 7.66
CA GLY A 101 2.42 14.41 6.42
C GLY A 101 1.32 13.95 5.48
N ALA A 102 1.22 14.62 4.35
CA ALA A 102 0.27 14.29 3.30
C ALA A 102 0.91 14.41 1.92
N ALA A 103 0.36 13.68 0.95
CA ALA A 103 0.72 13.80 -0.45
C ALA A 103 -0.55 13.83 -1.31
N SER A 104 -0.62 14.79 -2.21
CA SER A 104 -1.70 14.89 -3.18
C SER A 104 -1.46 13.97 -4.36
N PHE A 105 -2.53 13.49 -4.95
CA PHE A 105 -2.49 12.71 -6.19
C PHE A 105 -3.51 13.24 -7.19
N SER A 106 -3.22 13.00 -8.46
CA SER A 106 -4.16 13.22 -9.57
C SER A 106 -3.88 12.16 -10.63
N PHE A 107 -4.86 11.33 -10.90
CA PHE A 107 -4.76 10.27 -11.90
C PHE A 107 -5.68 10.59 -13.07
N PRO A 108 -5.22 10.40 -14.33
CA PRO A 108 -6.06 10.58 -15.48
C PRO A 108 -7.25 9.60 -15.41
N HIS A 109 -8.40 10.13 -15.71
CA HIS A 109 -9.61 9.34 -15.80
C HIS A 109 -9.63 8.65 -17.18
N PRO A 110 -9.74 7.33 -17.26
CA PRO A 110 -9.93 6.69 -18.54
C PRO A 110 -11.23 7.17 -19.16
N SER A 111 -11.27 7.21 -20.48
CA SER A 111 -12.50 7.55 -21.19
C SER A 111 -13.62 6.61 -20.74
N LEU A 112 -14.56 7.16 -19.98
CA LEU A 112 -15.75 6.40 -19.61
C LEU A 112 -16.48 5.99 -20.89
N PRO A 113 -16.96 4.74 -20.98
CA PRO A 113 -17.82 4.35 -22.08
C PRO A 113 -19.01 5.31 -22.19
N ALA A 114 -19.54 5.47 -23.39
CA ALA A 114 -20.73 6.29 -23.62
C ALA A 114 -21.81 6.00 -22.56
N GLN A 115 -22.45 7.05 -22.07
CA GLN A 115 -23.51 6.94 -21.08
C GLN A 115 -24.56 5.91 -21.51
N ARG A 116 -24.82 4.94 -20.65
CA ARG A 116 -25.78 3.86 -20.86
C ARG A 116 -27.02 4.11 -20.02
N ASP A 117 -28.17 3.72 -20.55
CA ASP A 117 -29.46 3.90 -19.85
C ASP A 117 -29.76 2.79 -18.83
N ASP A 118 -28.96 1.69 -18.85
CA ASP A 118 -29.21 0.49 -18.06
C ASP A 118 -28.45 0.44 -16.74
N GLY A 119 -27.79 1.54 -16.37
CA GLY A 119 -27.08 1.67 -15.10
C GLY A 119 -26.25 2.94 -15.02
N HIS A 120 -25.38 3.00 -14.01
CA HIS A 120 -24.45 4.10 -13.81
C HIS A 120 -23.17 3.65 -13.11
N PHE A 121 -22.10 4.41 -13.27
CA PHE A 121 -20.84 4.16 -12.58
C PHE A 121 -20.88 4.74 -11.17
N LEU A 122 -20.40 3.95 -10.21
CA LEU A 122 -20.09 4.38 -8.86
C LEU A 122 -18.56 4.36 -8.68
N PRO A 123 -17.90 5.52 -8.73
CA PRO A 123 -16.47 5.58 -8.52
C PRO A 123 -16.12 5.47 -7.03
N SER A 124 -14.98 4.84 -6.75
CA SER A 124 -14.40 4.81 -5.41
C SER A 124 -12.88 4.81 -5.47
N VAL A 125 -12.25 5.38 -4.45
CA VAL A 125 -10.81 5.42 -4.28
C VAL A 125 -10.47 4.84 -2.91
N ARG A 126 -9.52 3.93 -2.86
CA ARG A 126 -9.02 3.38 -1.61
C ARG A 126 -7.53 3.08 -1.68
N MET A 127 -6.88 3.23 -0.57
CA MET A 127 -5.51 2.77 -0.39
C MET A 127 -5.51 1.26 -0.15
N VAL A 128 -4.64 0.53 -0.86
CA VAL A 128 -4.57 -0.92 -0.80
C VAL A 128 -3.23 -1.44 -0.30
N GLY A 129 -2.20 -0.60 -0.26
CA GLY A 129 -0.90 -0.98 0.24
C GLY A 129 0.06 0.19 0.37
N PHE A 130 1.08 0.02 1.18
CA PHE A 130 2.25 0.89 1.30
C PHE A 130 3.37 0.16 2.03
N THR A 131 4.57 0.73 1.99
CA THR A 131 5.73 0.29 2.77
C THR A 131 6.04 1.34 3.84
N GLU A 132 6.24 0.92 5.09
CA GLU A 132 6.65 1.80 6.20
C GLU A 132 8.16 1.76 6.40
N PHE A 133 8.76 2.94 6.57
CA PHE A 133 10.18 3.10 6.88
C PHE A 133 10.36 3.85 8.20
N GLU A 134 11.26 3.34 9.02
CA GLU A 134 11.68 4.05 10.23
C GLU A 134 12.39 5.36 9.84
N ASN A 135 12.06 6.43 10.56
CA ASN A 135 12.81 7.67 10.44
C ASN A 135 14.12 7.53 11.22
N HIS A 136 15.22 7.58 10.52
CA HIS A 136 16.56 7.62 11.12
C HIS A 136 17.05 9.05 11.25
#